data_c5699f04e74c6ab3fc1a348fe4c60fe7
#
_entry.id   c5699f04e74c6ab3fc1a348fe4c60fe7
#
_cell.length_a   1.000
_cell.length_b   1.000
_cell.length_c   1.000
_cell.angle_alpha   90.00
_cell.angle_beta   90.00
_cell.angle_gamma   90.00
#
_symmetry.space_group_name_H-M   'P 1'
#
loop_
_entity.id
_entity.type
_entity.pdbx_description
1 polymer ?
#
loop_
_entity_poly.entity_id
_entity_poly.type
_entity_poly.pdbx_seq_one_letter_code
_entity_poly.pdbx_strand_id
1 'polypeptide(L)'
;MLQATIEQSLIFAIMVLGVYISFRILNFPDMTVDGTFPLGAAISAKLLTLGVNPYLTLLVALVAGAVAGAVTGLIHVKLKVKDLLAGILVMTALYSVNLRVMGKSNIPLFEEDNIFNTEYSMMITIVVLILISKFLLDYLLKTKFGFALKALGDNENLIVSLGLNEEKYKIYGLMIANTFVAFSGAILVQYQGFADVGMGTGIIVIGLASIIIGDTLFGKRRRLAGTTIVIIGSILYRGVIAVTLSMGMDASDLKLITSVIVIVILWIQKQKDKRRK
;
A
#
# COMPACT_ATOMS: atom_id res chain seq x y z
N MET A 1 -20.63 -5.49 -11.27
CA MET A 1 -20.17 -5.67 -9.89
C MET A 1 -18.84 -6.42 -9.84
N LEU A 2 -18.73 -7.63 -10.37
CA LEU A 2 -17.51 -8.46 -10.31
C LEU A 2 -16.29 -7.77 -10.97
N GLN A 3 -16.46 -7.13 -12.14
CA GLN A 3 -15.40 -6.42 -12.84
C GLN A 3 -14.84 -5.28 -12.00
N ALA A 4 -15.69 -4.39 -11.46
CA ALA A 4 -15.27 -3.29 -10.60
C ALA A 4 -14.55 -3.76 -9.33
N THR A 5 -14.97 -4.91 -8.76
CA THR A 5 -14.28 -5.51 -7.61
C THR A 5 -12.87 -5.96 -7.98
N ILE A 6 -12.67 -6.56 -9.15
CA ILE A 6 -11.35 -6.99 -9.63
C ILE A 6 -10.47 -5.77 -9.91
N GLU A 7 -10.98 -4.76 -10.60
CA GLU A 7 -10.27 -3.52 -10.91
C GLU A 7 -9.77 -2.84 -9.63
N GLN A 8 -10.65 -2.62 -8.66
CA GLN A 8 -10.27 -2.07 -7.37
C GLN A 8 -9.28 -2.97 -6.62
N SER A 9 -9.46 -4.30 -6.66
CA SER A 9 -8.53 -5.23 -6.02
C SER A 9 -7.11 -5.10 -6.53
N LEU A 10 -6.95 -4.91 -7.84
CA LEU A 10 -5.65 -4.73 -8.48
C LEU A 10 -5.02 -3.38 -8.14
N ILE A 11 -5.82 -2.31 -8.06
CA ILE A 11 -5.33 -0.98 -7.61
C ILE A 11 -4.82 -1.08 -6.17
N PHE A 12 -5.62 -1.66 -5.26
CA PHE A 12 -5.21 -1.86 -3.88
C PHE A 12 -4.02 -2.83 -3.74
N ALA A 13 -3.88 -3.81 -4.65
CA ALA A 13 -2.72 -4.69 -4.65
C ALA A 13 -1.39 -3.92 -4.80
N ILE A 14 -1.36 -2.79 -5.52
CA ILE A 14 -0.18 -1.93 -5.61
C ILE A 14 0.17 -1.36 -4.22
N MET A 15 -0.82 -0.86 -3.47
CA MET A 15 -0.63 -0.40 -2.09
C MET A 15 -0.14 -1.56 -1.20
N VAL A 16 -0.74 -2.75 -1.33
CA VAL A 16 -0.35 -3.92 -0.54
C VAL A 16 1.09 -4.36 -0.84
N LEU A 17 1.59 -4.18 -2.07
CA LEU A 17 3.02 -4.36 -2.37
C LEU A 17 3.90 -3.39 -1.57
N GLY A 18 3.48 -2.15 -1.37
CA GLY A 18 4.16 -1.18 -0.50
C GLY A 18 4.17 -1.65 0.96
N VAL A 19 3.01 -2.02 1.50
CA VAL A 19 2.89 -2.57 2.88
C VAL A 19 3.70 -3.85 3.04
N TYR A 20 3.80 -4.69 2.00
CA TYR A 20 4.63 -5.89 2.00
C TYR A 20 6.12 -5.57 2.22
N ILE A 21 6.62 -4.48 1.64
CA ILE A 21 8.01 -4.04 1.84
C ILE A 21 8.22 -3.62 3.29
N SER A 22 7.39 -2.73 3.84
CA SER A 22 7.56 -2.24 5.20
C SER A 22 7.32 -3.33 6.23
N PHE A 23 6.20 -4.03 6.16
CA PHE A 23 5.77 -4.99 7.17
C PHE A 23 6.51 -6.33 7.08
N ARG A 24 6.63 -6.91 5.86
CA ARG A 24 7.16 -8.28 5.70
C ARG A 24 8.66 -8.32 5.41
N ILE A 25 9.17 -7.35 4.65
CA ILE A 25 10.59 -7.31 4.27
C ILE A 25 11.42 -6.61 5.34
N LEU A 26 10.99 -5.41 5.80
CA LEU A 26 11.71 -4.63 6.81
C LEU A 26 11.33 -4.97 8.24
N ASN A 27 10.26 -5.73 8.46
CA ASN A 27 9.68 -5.97 9.78
C ASN A 27 9.35 -4.67 10.54
N PHE A 28 8.88 -3.66 9.81
CA PHE A 28 8.56 -2.33 10.28
C PHE A 28 7.05 -2.07 10.13
N PRO A 29 6.27 -1.99 11.20
CA PRO A 29 4.84 -1.65 11.16
C PRO A 29 4.65 -0.16 10.86
N ASP A 30 4.57 0.18 9.56
CA ASP A 30 4.52 1.56 9.08
C ASP A 30 3.09 2.10 9.01
N MET A 31 2.68 2.85 10.03
CA MET A 31 1.38 3.53 10.05
C MET A 31 1.30 4.75 9.11
N THR A 32 2.42 5.19 8.54
CA THR A 32 2.45 6.31 7.58
C THR A 32 1.59 6.02 6.36
N VAL A 33 1.41 4.75 6.03
CA VAL A 33 0.57 4.26 4.91
C VAL A 33 -0.81 4.91 4.89
N ASP A 34 -1.48 5.03 6.05
CA ASP A 34 -2.81 5.65 6.17
C ASP A 34 -2.80 7.16 5.82
N GLY A 35 -1.65 7.82 5.92
CA GLY A 35 -1.46 9.22 5.51
C GLY A 35 -0.93 9.36 4.07
N THR A 36 -0.07 8.43 3.64
CA THR A 36 0.60 8.50 2.34
C THR A 36 -0.33 8.10 1.19
N PHE A 37 -1.26 7.18 1.43
CA PHE A 37 -2.26 6.81 0.43
C PHE A 37 -3.13 8.01 0.03
N PRO A 38 -3.77 8.75 0.97
CA PRO A 38 -4.48 9.97 0.61
C PRO A 38 -3.56 11.11 0.15
N LEU A 39 -2.25 11.11 0.49
CA LEU A 39 -1.30 12.08 -0.06
C LEU A 39 -1.18 11.92 -1.59
N GLY A 40 -0.99 10.69 -2.06
CA GLY A 40 -0.95 10.40 -3.49
C GLY A 40 -2.25 10.80 -4.19
N ALA A 41 -3.39 10.49 -3.58
CA ALA A 41 -4.72 10.88 -4.05
C ALA A 41 -4.90 12.40 -4.10
N ALA A 42 -4.53 13.12 -3.03
CA ALA A 42 -4.64 14.56 -2.91
C ALA A 42 -3.81 15.30 -3.97
N ILE A 43 -2.56 14.87 -4.17
CA ILE A 43 -1.65 15.43 -5.17
C ILE A 43 -2.19 15.19 -6.57
N SER A 44 -2.58 13.95 -6.89
CA SER A 44 -3.14 13.63 -8.20
C SER A 44 -4.41 14.45 -8.47
N ALA A 45 -5.35 14.48 -7.52
CA ALA A 45 -6.59 15.25 -7.65
C ALA A 45 -6.32 16.75 -7.85
N LYS A 46 -5.43 17.33 -7.04
CA LYS A 46 -5.11 18.76 -7.16
C LYS A 46 -4.47 19.12 -8.49
N LEU A 47 -3.55 18.30 -8.97
CA LEU A 47 -2.87 18.55 -10.24
C LEU A 47 -3.81 18.37 -11.43
N LEU A 48 -4.74 17.41 -11.39
CA LEU A 48 -5.76 17.23 -12.40
C LEU A 48 -6.67 18.47 -12.49
N THR A 49 -7.15 19.00 -11.37
CA THR A 49 -7.96 20.25 -11.37
C THR A 49 -7.20 21.49 -11.86
N LEU A 50 -5.87 21.39 -12.00
CA LEU A 50 -5.03 22.42 -12.62
C LEU A 50 -4.72 22.13 -14.11
N GLY A 51 -5.34 21.10 -14.70
CA GLY A 51 -5.15 20.71 -16.09
C GLY A 51 -3.80 20.02 -16.39
N VAL A 52 -3.13 19.49 -15.36
CA VAL A 52 -1.86 18.77 -15.54
C VAL A 52 -2.13 17.38 -16.12
N ASN A 53 -1.27 16.95 -17.05
CA ASN A 53 -1.37 15.63 -17.68
C ASN A 53 -1.49 14.49 -16.62
N PRO A 54 -2.49 13.60 -16.74
CA PRO A 54 -2.78 12.54 -15.76
C PRO A 54 -1.58 11.65 -15.44
N TYR A 55 -0.73 11.32 -16.42
CA TYR A 55 0.46 10.49 -16.18
C TYR A 55 1.52 11.24 -15.37
N LEU A 56 1.67 12.56 -15.54
CA LEU A 56 2.59 13.36 -14.73
C LEU A 56 2.14 13.42 -13.27
N THR A 57 0.83 13.45 -13.01
CA THR A 57 0.31 13.44 -11.63
C THR A 57 0.72 12.18 -10.88
N LEU A 58 0.77 11.02 -11.56
CA LEU A 58 1.25 9.76 -10.99
C LEU A 58 2.73 9.83 -10.63
N LEU A 59 3.56 10.43 -11.49
CA LEU A 59 5.00 10.58 -11.21
C LEU A 59 5.23 11.49 -9.99
N VAL A 60 4.49 12.59 -9.88
CA VAL A 60 4.59 13.48 -8.71
C VAL A 60 4.15 12.76 -7.43
N ALA A 61 3.09 11.95 -7.51
CA ALA A 61 2.63 11.15 -6.37
C ALA A 61 3.69 10.12 -5.92
N LEU A 62 4.40 9.47 -6.85
CA LEU A 62 5.52 8.56 -6.52
C LEU A 62 6.60 9.28 -5.70
N VAL A 63 7.01 10.48 -6.14
CA VAL A 63 8.02 11.29 -5.44
C VAL A 63 7.52 11.71 -4.06
N ALA A 64 6.27 12.15 -3.95
CA ALA A 64 5.69 12.54 -2.67
C ALA A 64 5.62 11.36 -1.69
N GLY A 65 5.27 10.18 -2.16
CA GLY A 65 5.31 8.95 -1.36
C GLY A 65 6.72 8.63 -0.86
N ALA A 66 7.73 8.75 -1.74
CA ALA A 66 9.12 8.58 -1.35
C ALA A 66 9.54 9.57 -0.25
N VAL A 67 9.16 10.84 -0.37
CA VAL A 67 9.43 11.87 0.63
C VAL A 67 8.74 11.54 1.97
N ALA A 68 7.48 11.14 1.95
CA ALA A 68 6.76 10.73 3.17
C ALA A 68 7.47 9.56 3.87
N GLY A 69 7.86 8.52 3.13
CA GLY A 69 8.63 7.40 3.67
C GLY A 69 10.01 7.80 4.19
N ALA A 70 10.69 8.75 3.50
CA ALA A 70 11.96 9.30 3.97
C ALA A 70 11.81 10.02 5.32
N VAL A 71 10.75 10.82 5.48
CA VAL A 71 10.47 11.54 6.75
C VAL A 71 10.24 10.54 7.87
N THR A 72 9.43 9.50 7.66
CA THR A 72 9.22 8.42 8.65
C THR A 72 10.53 7.75 9.03
N GLY A 73 11.32 7.36 8.02
CA GLY A 73 12.62 6.74 8.24
C GLY A 73 13.59 7.64 9.00
N LEU A 74 13.65 8.93 8.68
CA LEU A 74 14.49 9.90 9.38
C LEU A 74 14.07 10.10 10.84
N ILE A 75 12.77 10.19 11.12
CA ILE A 75 12.25 10.29 12.49
C ILE A 75 12.64 9.05 13.29
N HIS A 76 12.43 7.86 12.72
CA HIS A 76 12.79 6.60 13.38
C HIS A 76 14.29 6.51 13.67
N VAL A 77 15.11 6.75 12.65
CA VAL A 77 16.57 6.52 12.71
C VAL A 77 17.29 7.63 13.46
N LYS A 78 17.03 8.90 13.14
CA LYS A 78 17.77 10.04 13.69
C LYS A 78 17.27 10.48 15.04
N LEU A 79 15.94 10.48 15.25
CA LEU A 79 15.35 10.83 16.54
C LEU A 79 15.16 9.61 17.45
N LYS A 80 15.49 8.40 16.97
CA LYS A 80 15.35 7.13 17.70
C LYS A 80 13.93 6.89 18.24
N VAL A 81 12.94 7.42 17.52
CA VAL A 81 11.53 7.20 17.83
C VAL A 81 11.17 5.77 17.42
N LYS A 82 10.38 5.07 18.24
CA LYS A 82 9.91 3.70 17.90
C LYS A 82 9.15 3.73 16.57
N ASP A 83 9.31 2.68 15.78
CA ASP A 83 8.75 2.47 14.44
C ASP A 83 7.27 2.84 14.33
N LEU A 84 6.42 2.21 15.17
CA LEU A 84 4.98 2.48 15.21
C LEU A 84 4.68 3.97 15.49
N LEU A 85 5.38 4.57 16.45
CA LEU A 85 5.16 5.96 16.84
C LEU A 85 5.62 6.92 15.73
N ALA A 86 6.75 6.65 15.08
CA ALA A 86 7.22 7.43 13.95
C ALA A 86 6.17 7.47 12.82
N GLY A 87 5.60 6.29 12.47
CA GLY A 87 4.52 6.19 11.50
C GLY A 87 3.27 6.98 11.88
N ILE A 88 2.82 6.89 13.15
CA ILE A 88 1.65 7.64 13.64
C ILE A 88 1.88 9.15 13.56
N LEU A 89 3.06 9.65 13.95
CA LEU A 89 3.38 11.07 13.88
C LEU A 89 3.33 11.59 12.45
N VAL A 90 3.93 10.86 11.51
CA VAL A 90 3.93 11.26 10.10
C VAL A 90 2.53 11.16 9.50
N MET A 91 1.77 10.09 9.79
CA MET A 91 0.38 9.95 9.36
C MET A 91 -0.47 11.16 9.80
N THR A 92 -0.33 11.57 11.06
CA THR A 92 -1.07 12.71 11.62
C THR A 92 -0.66 14.02 10.95
N ALA A 93 0.63 14.22 10.70
CA ALA A 93 1.12 15.39 9.97
C ALA A 93 0.61 15.41 8.52
N LEU A 94 0.64 14.25 7.85
CA LEU A 94 0.16 14.10 6.47
C LEU A 94 -1.33 14.40 6.34
N TYR A 95 -2.16 14.13 7.34
CA TYR A 95 -3.57 14.54 7.32
C TYR A 95 -3.72 16.05 7.07
N SER A 96 -2.96 16.87 7.79
CA SER A 96 -2.97 18.33 7.62
C SER A 96 -2.38 18.76 6.28
N VAL A 97 -1.33 18.08 5.83
CA VAL A 97 -0.72 18.34 4.51
C VAL A 97 -1.73 18.02 3.40
N ASN A 98 -2.39 16.86 3.46
CA ASN A 98 -3.38 16.44 2.48
C ASN A 98 -4.54 17.43 2.39
N LEU A 99 -5.08 17.87 3.53
CA LEU A 99 -6.15 18.85 3.57
C LEU A 99 -5.71 20.20 2.98
N ARG A 100 -4.47 20.62 3.24
CA ARG A 100 -3.90 21.85 2.69
C ARG A 100 -3.65 21.76 1.18
N VAL A 101 -3.17 20.63 0.68
CA VAL A 101 -2.98 20.37 -0.76
C VAL A 101 -4.32 20.38 -1.49
N MET A 102 -5.32 19.72 -0.93
CA MET A 102 -6.66 19.66 -1.52
C MET A 102 -7.41 21.00 -1.40
N GLY A 103 -7.16 21.77 -0.35
CA GLY A 103 -7.88 23.01 -0.03
C GLY A 103 -9.31 22.81 0.48
N LYS A 104 -9.84 21.60 0.42
CA LYS A 104 -11.14 21.15 0.90
C LYS A 104 -11.08 19.66 1.25
N SER A 105 -12.04 19.14 2.00
CA SER A 105 -12.03 17.73 2.44
C SER A 105 -12.27 16.72 1.31
N ASN A 106 -12.96 17.15 0.24
CA ASN A 106 -13.27 16.31 -0.92
C ASN A 106 -13.13 17.10 -2.22
N ILE A 107 -12.50 16.49 -3.24
CA ILE A 107 -12.35 17.05 -4.60
C ILE A 107 -13.03 16.11 -5.59
N PRO A 108 -14.13 16.51 -6.27
CA PRO A 108 -14.69 15.77 -7.38
C PRO A 108 -13.81 15.96 -8.63
N LEU A 109 -13.71 14.91 -9.47
CA LEU A 109 -12.89 14.87 -10.69
C LEU A 109 -13.68 14.34 -11.90
N PHE A 110 -15.01 14.43 -11.87
CA PHE A 110 -15.86 13.82 -12.90
C PHE A 110 -15.69 14.45 -14.28
N GLU A 111 -15.23 15.71 -14.35
CA GLU A 111 -15.02 16.45 -15.58
C GLU A 111 -13.55 16.51 -16.01
N GLU A 112 -12.64 15.93 -15.20
CA GLU A 112 -11.21 16.00 -15.46
C GLU A 112 -10.72 14.80 -16.28
N ASP A 113 -9.76 15.06 -17.16
CA ASP A 113 -9.07 13.99 -17.86
C ASP A 113 -8.34 13.06 -16.90
N ASN A 114 -8.36 11.76 -17.19
CA ASN A 114 -7.71 10.74 -16.37
C ASN A 114 -7.01 9.69 -17.25
N ILE A 115 -6.19 8.82 -16.64
CA ILE A 115 -5.45 7.78 -17.37
C ILE A 115 -6.35 6.73 -18.03
N PHE A 116 -7.63 6.71 -17.69
CA PHE A 116 -8.61 5.76 -18.21
C PHE A 116 -9.40 6.31 -19.39
N ASN A 117 -9.26 7.61 -19.72
CA ASN A 117 -9.84 8.26 -20.92
C ASN A 117 -8.98 7.92 -22.15
N THR A 118 -8.76 6.63 -22.40
CA THR A 118 -7.96 6.11 -23.51
C THR A 118 -8.79 5.12 -24.32
N GLU A 119 -8.34 4.81 -25.54
CA GLU A 119 -8.96 3.79 -26.40
C GLU A 119 -8.90 2.37 -25.77
N TYR A 120 -8.02 2.18 -24.78
CA TYR A 120 -7.86 0.90 -24.09
C TYR A 120 -8.89 0.73 -22.97
N SER A 121 -9.34 -0.50 -22.78
CA SER A 121 -10.19 -0.83 -21.64
C SER A 121 -9.52 -0.46 -20.32
N MET A 122 -10.27 0.15 -19.39
CA MET A 122 -9.84 0.50 -18.04
C MET A 122 -9.13 -0.67 -17.33
N MET A 123 -9.65 -1.90 -17.51
CA MET A 123 -9.06 -3.12 -16.96
C MET A 123 -7.64 -3.38 -17.49
N ILE A 124 -7.38 -3.13 -18.79
CA ILE A 124 -6.05 -3.33 -19.38
C ILE A 124 -5.05 -2.36 -18.77
N THR A 125 -5.43 -1.09 -18.63
CA THR A 125 -4.57 -0.07 -18.00
C THR A 125 -4.20 -0.46 -16.57
N ILE A 126 -5.16 -0.90 -15.75
CA ILE A 126 -4.92 -1.34 -14.38
C ILE A 126 -4.01 -2.58 -14.34
N VAL A 127 -4.25 -3.57 -15.20
CA VAL A 127 -3.41 -4.78 -15.28
C VAL A 127 -1.97 -4.42 -15.68
N VAL A 128 -1.77 -3.52 -16.60
CA VAL A 128 -0.43 -3.07 -16.99
C VAL A 128 0.27 -2.39 -15.80
N LEU A 129 -0.41 -1.49 -15.08
CA LEU A 129 0.16 -0.79 -13.94
C LEU A 129 0.55 -1.74 -12.79
N ILE A 130 -0.28 -2.72 -12.45
CA ILE A 130 0.07 -3.70 -11.42
C ILE A 130 1.21 -4.62 -11.86
N LEU A 131 1.25 -5.04 -13.14
CA LEU A 131 2.35 -5.85 -13.66
C LEU A 131 3.67 -5.09 -13.63
N ILE A 132 3.69 -3.82 -14.08
CA ILE A 132 4.88 -2.96 -13.99
C ILE A 132 5.34 -2.85 -12.53
N SER A 133 4.42 -2.54 -11.62
CA SER A 133 4.70 -2.41 -10.17
C SER A 133 5.29 -3.71 -9.60
N LYS A 134 4.67 -4.84 -9.93
CA LYS A 134 5.12 -6.16 -9.49
C LYS A 134 6.51 -6.50 -10.04
N PHE A 135 6.71 -6.37 -11.35
CA PHE A 135 8.01 -6.71 -11.95
C PHE A 135 9.14 -5.80 -11.47
N LEU A 136 8.86 -4.50 -11.28
CA LEU A 136 9.81 -3.56 -10.71
C LEU A 136 10.22 -3.98 -9.29
N LEU A 137 9.25 -4.35 -8.45
CA LEU A 137 9.52 -4.82 -7.09
C LEU A 137 10.24 -6.17 -7.09
N ASP A 138 9.82 -7.13 -7.91
CA ASP A 138 10.50 -8.44 -8.02
C ASP A 138 11.96 -8.28 -8.47
N TYR A 139 12.22 -7.38 -9.42
CA TYR A 139 13.56 -7.06 -9.86
C TYR A 139 14.38 -6.44 -8.71
N LEU A 140 13.84 -5.42 -8.04
CA LEU A 140 14.49 -4.77 -6.91
C LEU A 140 14.85 -5.77 -5.81
N LEU A 141 13.93 -6.66 -5.45
CA LEU A 141 14.14 -7.67 -4.40
C LEU A 141 15.16 -8.77 -4.78
N LYS A 142 15.54 -8.89 -6.05
CA LYS A 142 16.60 -9.78 -6.54
C LYS A 142 17.97 -9.09 -6.62
N THR A 143 18.06 -7.78 -6.44
CA THR A 143 19.33 -7.02 -6.41
C THR A 143 20.03 -7.19 -5.07
N LYS A 144 21.32 -6.80 -5.01
CA LYS A 144 22.08 -6.73 -3.75
C LYS A 144 21.39 -5.87 -2.70
N PHE A 145 20.75 -4.77 -3.14
CA PHE A 145 19.97 -3.90 -2.27
C PHE A 145 18.76 -4.64 -1.67
N GLY A 146 17.99 -5.37 -2.48
CA GLY A 146 16.85 -6.14 -2.02
C GLY A 146 17.23 -7.29 -1.06
N PHE A 147 18.39 -7.94 -1.28
CA PHE A 147 18.91 -8.91 -0.33
C PHE A 147 19.29 -8.26 1.01
N ALA A 148 19.93 -7.09 0.96
CA ALA A 148 20.26 -6.34 2.19
C ALA A 148 19.00 -5.90 2.95
N LEU A 149 17.93 -5.45 2.26
CA LEU A 149 16.65 -5.14 2.92
C LEU A 149 16.04 -6.35 3.63
N LYS A 150 16.05 -7.53 3.01
CA LYS A 150 15.56 -8.77 3.63
C LYS A 150 16.39 -9.15 4.86
N ALA A 151 17.71 -9.11 4.71
CA ALA A 151 18.63 -9.40 5.81
C ALA A 151 18.46 -8.42 6.97
N LEU A 152 18.18 -7.14 6.70
CA LEU A 152 17.90 -6.13 7.71
C LEU A 152 16.64 -6.45 8.51
N GLY A 153 15.55 -6.85 7.84
CA GLY A 153 14.29 -7.21 8.53
C GLY A 153 14.40 -8.51 9.33
N ASP A 154 15.27 -9.44 8.90
CA ASP A 154 15.51 -10.69 9.63
C ASP A 154 16.46 -10.49 10.82
N ASN A 155 17.53 -9.72 10.66
CA ASN A 155 18.52 -9.45 11.71
C ASN A 155 19.37 -8.21 11.40
N GLU A 156 19.13 -7.12 12.14
CA GLU A 156 19.87 -5.86 11.99
C GLU A 156 21.38 -6.02 12.20
N ASN A 157 21.80 -6.86 13.16
CA ASN A 157 23.22 -7.06 13.46
C ASN A 157 23.97 -7.70 12.26
N LEU A 158 23.29 -8.48 11.42
CA LEU A 158 23.87 -9.06 10.23
C LEU A 158 24.30 -7.97 9.23
N ILE A 159 23.48 -6.94 9.05
CA ILE A 159 23.77 -5.82 8.13
C ILE A 159 24.97 -5.02 8.65
N VAL A 160 25.03 -4.76 9.94
CA VAL A 160 26.17 -4.06 10.58
C VAL A 160 27.46 -4.85 10.43
N SER A 161 27.42 -6.18 10.64
CA SER A 161 28.60 -7.05 10.50
C SER A 161 29.11 -7.15 9.07
N LEU A 162 28.25 -6.91 8.06
CA LEU A 162 28.63 -6.80 6.65
C LEU A 162 29.20 -5.42 6.27
N GLY A 163 29.33 -4.50 7.23
CA GLY A 163 29.81 -3.13 6.99
C GLY A 163 28.80 -2.22 6.28
N LEU A 164 27.53 -2.62 6.22
CA LEU A 164 26.47 -1.83 5.61
C LEU A 164 25.79 -0.93 6.66
N ASN A 165 25.32 0.24 6.21
CA ASN A 165 24.65 1.20 7.08
C ASN A 165 23.16 0.87 7.19
N GLU A 166 22.73 0.27 8.32
CA GLU A 166 21.33 -0.13 8.56
C GLU A 166 20.36 1.04 8.48
N GLU A 167 20.77 2.22 8.97
CA GLU A 167 19.96 3.44 8.97
C GLU A 167 19.53 3.82 7.56
N LYS A 168 20.47 3.83 6.61
CA LYS A 168 20.20 4.16 5.20
C LYS A 168 19.25 3.16 4.57
N TYR A 169 19.45 1.86 4.83
CA TYR A 169 18.59 0.82 4.27
C TYR A 169 17.16 0.89 4.83
N LYS A 170 16.98 1.22 6.12
CA LYS A 170 15.66 1.48 6.72
C LYS A 170 14.95 2.63 6.01
N ILE A 171 15.64 3.78 5.85
CA ILE A 171 15.09 4.95 5.18
C ILE A 171 14.70 4.61 3.73
N TYR A 172 15.60 4.03 2.95
CA TYR A 172 15.32 3.69 1.55
C TYR A 172 14.18 2.67 1.40
N GLY A 173 14.12 1.69 2.29
CA GLY A 173 13.04 0.71 2.28
C GLY A 173 11.68 1.34 2.55
N LEU A 174 11.58 2.27 3.51
CA LEU A 174 10.35 3.02 3.80
C LEU A 174 9.99 3.99 2.66
N MET A 175 10.99 4.61 2.01
CA MET A 175 10.77 5.42 0.80
C MET A 175 10.10 4.60 -0.30
N ILE A 176 10.66 3.43 -0.61
CA ILE A 176 10.11 2.56 -1.66
C ILE A 176 8.72 2.07 -1.28
N ALA A 177 8.51 1.65 -0.03
CA ALA A 177 7.20 1.20 0.47
C ALA A 177 6.13 2.28 0.25
N ASN A 178 6.38 3.49 0.73
CA ASN A 178 5.44 4.60 0.63
C ASN A 178 5.27 5.13 -0.81
N THR A 179 6.26 4.95 -1.69
CA THR A 179 6.13 5.22 -3.12
C THR A 179 5.00 4.39 -3.75
N PHE A 180 4.96 3.07 -3.51
CA PHE A 180 3.88 2.21 -4.00
C PHE A 180 2.52 2.58 -3.39
N VAL A 181 2.50 2.97 -2.12
CA VAL A 181 1.28 3.39 -1.43
C VAL A 181 0.69 4.65 -2.04
N ALA A 182 1.48 5.72 -2.21
CA ALA A 182 1.03 6.95 -2.83
C ALA A 182 0.62 6.74 -4.30
N PHE A 183 1.35 5.91 -5.03
CA PHE A 183 1.03 5.56 -6.40
C PHE A 183 -0.35 4.89 -6.51
N SER A 184 -0.65 3.94 -5.64
CA SER A 184 -1.97 3.31 -5.57
C SER A 184 -3.08 4.33 -5.26
N GLY A 185 -2.85 5.26 -4.32
CA GLY A 185 -3.79 6.33 -4.00
C GLY A 185 -4.07 7.24 -5.20
N ALA A 186 -3.02 7.62 -5.94
CA ALA A 186 -3.14 8.44 -7.15
C ALA A 186 -3.91 7.74 -8.28
N ILE A 187 -3.73 6.43 -8.45
CA ILE A 187 -4.50 5.64 -9.43
C ILE A 187 -5.95 5.52 -8.97
N LEU A 188 -6.18 5.25 -7.68
CA LEU A 188 -7.54 5.08 -7.16
C LEU A 188 -8.39 6.32 -7.36
N VAL A 189 -7.85 7.52 -7.12
CA VAL A 189 -8.60 8.76 -7.27
C VAL A 189 -8.98 9.03 -8.72
N GLN A 190 -8.14 8.69 -9.67
CA GLN A 190 -8.47 8.77 -11.10
C GLN A 190 -9.49 7.71 -11.52
N TYR A 191 -9.47 6.54 -10.86
CA TYR A 191 -10.44 5.47 -11.10
C TYR A 191 -11.83 5.81 -10.57
N GLN A 192 -11.92 6.34 -9.35
CA GLN A 192 -13.21 6.61 -8.70
C GLN A 192 -13.81 7.99 -8.98
N GLY A 193 -13.01 8.92 -9.55
CA GLY A 193 -13.47 10.26 -9.93
C GLY A 193 -13.61 11.24 -8.76
N PHE A 194 -13.04 10.95 -7.60
CA PHE A 194 -13.00 11.88 -6.45
C PHE A 194 -11.87 11.55 -5.50
N ALA A 195 -11.38 12.55 -4.77
CA ALA A 195 -10.47 12.39 -3.64
C ALA A 195 -11.13 12.84 -2.36
N ASP A 196 -10.91 12.11 -1.26
CA ASP A 196 -11.35 12.45 0.08
C ASP A 196 -10.20 12.31 1.06
N VAL A 197 -10.05 13.25 2.00
CA VAL A 197 -8.93 13.27 2.94
C VAL A 197 -8.96 12.08 3.91
N GLY A 198 -10.14 11.52 4.18
CA GLY A 198 -10.34 10.37 5.07
C GLY A 198 -10.17 9.00 4.39
N MET A 199 -9.94 8.95 3.07
CA MET A 199 -9.87 7.68 2.31
C MET A 199 -8.73 6.76 2.74
N GLY A 200 -7.73 7.27 3.47
CA GLY A 200 -6.61 6.51 4.01
C GLY A 200 -6.91 5.79 5.32
N THR A 201 -8.02 6.11 5.99
CA THR A 201 -8.29 5.58 7.33
C THR A 201 -8.48 4.07 7.34
N GLY A 202 -7.54 3.33 7.93
CA GLY A 202 -7.55 1.87 8.03
C GLY A 202 -7.03 1.15 6.80
N ILE A 203 -6.40 1.83 5.87
CA ILE A 203 -5.79 1.24 4.67
C ILE A 203 -4.71 0.23 5.06
N ILE A 204 -3.93 0.51 6.10
CA ILE A 204 -2.92 -0.44 6.60
C ILE A 204 -3.54 -1.76 7.02
N VAL A 205 -4.73 -1.75 7.64
CA VAL A 205 -5.44 -2.98 8.04
C VAL A 205 -5.80 -3.82 6.81
N ILE A 206 -6.24 -3.17 5.73
CA ILE A 206 -6.52 -3.84 4.44
C ILE A 206 -5.23 -4.46 3.88
N GLY A 207 -4.13 -3.72 3.94
CA GLY A 207 -2.81 -4.20 3.50
C GLY A 207 -2.35 -5.44 4.27
N LEU A 208 -2.38 -5.36 5.61
CA LEU A 208 -2.00 -6.48 6.49
C LEU A 208 -2.90 -7.69 6.31
N ALA A 209 -4.22 -7.48 6.24
CA ALA A 209 -5.19 -8.56 5.99
C ALA A 209 -4.89 -9.29 4.69
N SER A 210 -4.63 -8.54 3.62
CA SER A 210 -4.29 -9.09 2.31
C SER A 210 -3.01 -9.94 2.36
N ILE A 211 -1.96 -9.45 3.03
CA ILE A 211 -0.70 -10.19 3.21
C ILE A 211 -0.94 -11.48 3.99
N ILE A 212 -1.67 -11.41 5.12
CA ILE A 212 -1.94 -12.55 5.99
C ILE A 212 -2.79 -13.61 5.27
N ILE A 213 -3.81 -13.20 4.50
CA ILE A 213 -4.62 -14.12 3.68
C ILE A 213 -3.74 -14.84 2.65
N GLY A 214 -2.94 -14.07 1.91
CA GLY A 214 -2.01 -14.62 0.92
C GLY A 214 -1.05 -15.63 1.54
N ASP A 215 -0.37 -15.25 2.62
CA ASP A 215 0.60 -16.11 3.33
C ASP A 215 -0.07 -17.37 3.90
N THR A 216 -1.27 -17.27 4.46
CA THR A 216 -1.98 -18.40 5.07
C THR A 216 -2.39 -19.46 4.03
N LEU A 217 -2.80 -19.01 2.84
CA LEU A 217 -3.28 -19.90 1.78
C LEU A 217 -2.16 -20.41 0.87
N PHE A 218 -1.19 -19.56 0.56
CA PHE A 218 -0.19 -19.84 -0.49
C PHE A 218 1.27 -19.77 -0.01
N GLY A 219 1.56 -19.27 1.19
CA GLY A 219 2.92 -19.06 1.70
C GLY A 219 3.81 -20.30 1.75
N LYS A 220 3.21 -21.51 1.71
CA LYS A 220 3.93 -22.78 1.65
C LYS A 220 4.37 -23.19 0.24
N ARG A 221 3.86 -22.53 -0.79
CA ARG A 221 4.20 -22.84 -2.18
C ARG A 221 5.53 -22.15 -2.55
N ARG A 222 6.64 -22.83 -2.33
CA ARG A 222 8.01 -22.37 -2.68
C ARG A 222 8.18 -21.84 -4.12
N ARG A 223 7.23 -22.13 -5.01
CA ARG A 223 7.28 -21.73 -6.44
C ARG A 223 6.71 -20.32 -6.68
N LEU A 224 5.93 -19.76 -5.76
CA LEU A 224 5.32 -18.44 -5.94
C LEU A 224 6.18 -17.36 -5.28
N ALA A 225 6.43 -16.27 -6.01
CA ALA A 225 7.06 -15.09 -5.44
C ALA A 225 6.15 -14.48 -4.35
N GLY A 226 6.74 -13.92 -3.28
CA GLY A 226 5.99 -13.29 -2.20
C GLY A 226 5.07 -12.18 -2.71
N THR A 227 5.51 -11.39 -3.70
CA THR A 227 4.72 -10.36 -4.38
C THR A 227 3.46 -10.91 -5.05
N THR A 228 3.56 -12.09 -5.70
CA THR A 228 2.38 -12.77 -6.30
C THR A 228 1.40 -13.23 -5.23
N ILE A 229 1.90 -13.78 -4.12
CA ILE A 229 1.08 -14.23 -2.98
C ILE A 229 0.27 -13.05 -2.41
N VAL A 230 0.91 -11.90 -2.26
CA VAL A 230 0.31 -10.67 -1.73
C VAL A 230 -0.77 -10.12 -2.68
N ILE A 231 -0.54 -10.12 -3.99
CA ILE A 231 -1.54 -9.71 -4.99
C ILE A 231 -2.78 -10.62 -4.94
N ILE A 232 -2.56 -11.95 -4.89
CA ILE A 232 -3.67 -12.90 -4.75
C ILE A 232 -4.42 -12.67 -3.43
N GLY A 233 -3.71 -12.39 -2.35
CA GLY A 233 -4.29 -12.05 -1.05
C GLY A 233 -5.18 -10.80 -1.12
N SER A 234 -4.76 -9.76 -1.84
CA SER A 234 -5.55 -8.54 -2.04
C SER A 234 -6.84 -8.82 -2.83
N ILE A 235 -6.76 -9.64 -3.88
CA ILE A 235 -7.94 -10.03 -4.66
C ILE A 235 -8.92 -10.82 -3.81
N LEU A 236 -8.44 -11.77 -3.02
CA LEU A 236 -9.28 -12.59 -2.14
C LEU A 236 -9.93 -11.74 -1.05
N TYR A 237 -9.17 -10.85 -0.40
CA TYR A 237 -9.69 -9.95 0.62
C TYR A 237 -10.85 -9.09 0.07
N ARG A 238 -10.62 -8.44 -1.07
CA ARG A 238 -11.65 -7.63 -1.75
C ARG A 238 -12.83 -8.46 -2.23
N GLY A 239 -12.60 -9.69 -2.69
CA GLY A 239 -13.64 -10.63 -3.06
C GLY A 239 -14.57 -10.95 -1.88
N VAL A 240 -14.02 -11.19 -0.69
CA VAL A 240 -14.82 -11.41 0.53
C VAL A 240 -15.67 -10.18 0.85
N ILE A 241 -15.10 -8.96 0.78
CA ILE A 241 -15.86 -7.72 0.99
C ILE A 241 -17.00 -7.59 -0.04
N ALA A 242 -16.74 -7.87 -1.32
CA ALA A 242 -17.76 -7.77 -2.36
C ALA A 242 -18.92 -8.76 -2.15
N VAL A 243 -18.61 -9.99 -1.72
CA VAL A 243 -19.64 -10.99 -1.36
C VAL A 243 -20.48 -10.49 -0.17
N THR A 244 -19.83 -9.95 0.86
CA THR A 244 -20.51 -9.42 2.05
C THR A 244 -21.48 -8.28 1.70
N LEU A 245 -21.05 -7.35 0.85
CA LEU A 245 -21.91 -6.27 0.35
C LEU A 245 -23.07 -6.81 -0.50
N SER A 246 -22.85 -7.85 -1.30
CA SER A 246 -23.90 -8.47 -2.11
C SER A 246 -24.98 -9.18 -1.27
N MET A 247 -24.67 -9.52 -0.02
CA MET A 247 -25.63 -10.07 0.95
C MET A 247 -26.51 -9.00 1.61
N GLY A 248 -26.39 -7.74 1.20
CA GLY A 248 -27.25 -6.63 1.68
C GLY A 248 -26.77 -5.97 2.97
N MET A 249 -25.49 -6.14 3.35
CA MET A 249 -24.92 -5.46 4.50
C MET A 249 -24.56 -4.01 4.17
N ASP A 250 -24.75 -3.11 5.14
CA ASP A 250 -24.47 -1.70 4.99
C ASP A 250 -22.96 -1.40 4.84
N ALA A 251 -22.62 -0.40 4.05
CA ALA A 251 -21.24 0.04 3.87
C ALA A 251 -20.59 0.54 5.18
N SER A 252 -21.39 1.00 6.15
CA SER A 252 -20.95 1.38 7.49
C SER A 252 -20.33 0.22 8.27
N ASP A 253 -20.81 -1.01 8.02
CA ASP A 253 -20.37 -2.21 8.75
C ASP A 253 -19.10 -2.84 8.17
N LEU A 254 -18.61 -2.35 7.04
CA LEU A 254 -17.41 -2.90 6.38
C LEU A 254 -16.18 -2.91 7.29
N LYS A 255 -15.99 -1.87 8.13
CA LYS A 255 -14.85 -1.81 9.05
C LYS A 255 -14.94 -2.88 10.15
N LEU A 256 -16.14 -3.16 10.64
CA LEU A 256 -16.39 -4.23 11.61
C LEU A 256 -16.13 -5.59 10.97
N ILE A 257 -16.69 -5.83 9.79
CA ILE A 257 -16.55 -7.08 9.06
C ILE A 257 -15.07 -7.36 8.73
N THR A 258 -14.34 -6.36 8.23
CA THR A 258 -12.91 -6.50 7.94
C THR A 258 -12.12 -6.87 9.18
N SER A 259 -12.42 -6.26 10.33
CA SER A 259 -11.77 -6.58 11.60
C SER A 259 -12.04 -8.02 12.03
N VAL A 260 -13.29 -8.47 11.93
CA VAL A 260 -13.69 -9.86 12.25
C VAL A 260 -12.98 -10.85 11.33
N ILE A 261 -12.95 -10.58 10.02
CA ILE A 261 -12.26 -11.43 9.04
C ILE A 261 -10.78 -11.58 9.40
N VAL A 262 -10.10 -10.48 9.71
CA VAL A 262 -8.67 -10.50 10.09
C VAL A 262 -8.46 -11.34 11.35
N ILE A 263 -9.30 -11.16 12.39
CA ILE A 263 -9.21 -11.92 13.64
C ILE A 263 -9.40 -13.42 13.37
N VAL A 264 -10.39 -13.80 12.57
CA VAL A 264 -10.65 -15.20 12.22
C VAL A 264 -9.47 -15.82 11.47
N ILE A 265 -8.88 -15.09 10.52
CA ILE A 265 -7.74 -15.57 9.76
C ILE A 265 -6.50 -15.75 10.66
N LEU A 266 -6.22 -14.79 11.53
CA LEU A 266 -5.13 -14.89 12.51
C LEU A 266 -5.34 -16.07 13.47
N TRP A 267 -6.57 -16.31 13.90
CA TRP A 267 -6.91 -17.46 14.73
C TRP A 267 -6.66 -18.79 14.00
N ILE A 268 -7.09 -18.91 12.74
CA ILE A 268 -6.83 -20.08 11.90
C ILE A 268 -5.33 -20.30 11.71
N GLN A 269 -4.57 -19.26 11.46
CA GLN A 269 -3.11 -19.32 11.31
C GLN A 269 -2.46 -19.87 12.59
N LYS A 270 -2.83 -19.32 13.75
CA LYS A 270 -2.33 -19.76 15.05
C LYS A 270 -2.64 -21.24 15.34
N GLN A 271 -3.83 -21.72 14.96
CA GLN A 271 -4.20 -23.14 15.11
C GLN A 271 -3.36 -24.04 14.20
N LYS A 272 -3.08 -23.61 12.96
CA LYS A 272 -2.20 -24.37 12.05
C LYS A 272 -0.75 -24.47 12.56
N ASP A 273 -0.25 -23.42 13.19
CA ASP A 273 1.11 -23.40 13.74
C ASP A 273 1.23 -24.25 15.00
N LYS A 274 0.17 -24.30 15.85
CA LYS A 274 0.11 -25.21 17.03
C LYS A 274 0.09 -26.69 16.65
N ARG A 275 -0.54 -27.06 15.55
CA ARG A 275 -0.58 -28.47 15.08
C ARG A 275 0.74 -28.95 14.45
N ARG A 276 1.74 -28.08 14.37
CA ARG A 276 3.04 -28.35 13.72
C ARG A 276 4.22 -28.40 14.68
N LYS A 277 3.99 -27.95 15.92
CA LYS A 277 4.89 -28.18 17.06
C LYS A 277 4.50 -29.48 17.76
#